data_b5e6acf005cac6f83d58c9edbf57b793
#
_entry.id   b5e6acf005cac6f83d58c9edbf57b793
#
_cell.length_a   1.000
_cell.length_b   1.000
_cell.length_c   1.000
_cell.angle_alpha   90.00
_cell.angle_beta   90.00
_cell.angle_gamma   90.00
#
_symmetry.space_group_name_H-M   'P 1'
#
loop_
_entity.id
_entity.type
_entity.pdbx_description
1 polymer ?
#
loop_
_entity_poly.entity_id
_entity_poly.type
_entity_poly.pdbx_seq_one_letter_code
_entity_poly.pdbx_strand_id
1 'polypeptide(L)'
;TKLTLSTTTGIAVGDWIQIEQTDVGGALMKRLHAGLLDGGSDNIGDKGMDFYTRVKAIGAGGIEIERALPVDVELGWSPTVKSVKPKTSEVGIEHLALRFPPTTYPGHFKEPGYNAIHFKSVQSSWVRSVKIVNCDFGVNITGSQFVTVQDVVIETTNSRSGHHALNNGHGGDNLFVG
;
A
#
# COMPACT_ATOMS: atom_id res chain seq x y z
N THR A 1 -9.79 -19.82 -0.67
CA THR A 1 -11.03 -19.18 -1.17
C THR A 1 -11.17 -19.39 -2.66
N LYS A 2 -12.41 -19.63 -3.13
CA LYS A 2 -12.73 -19.74 -4.56
C LYS A 2 -13.46 -18.50 -5.02
N LEU A 3 -13.10 -18.03 -6.21
CA LEU A 3 -13.74 -16.89 -6.88
C LEU A 3 -14.28 -17.34 -8.25
N THR A 4 -15.53 -17.02 -8.52
CA THR A 4 -16.13 -17.17 -9.85
C THR A 4 -15.77 -15.96 -10.69
N LEU A 5 -15.24 -16.16 -11.88
CA LEU A 5 -14.82 -15.11 -12.81
C LEU A 5 -15.57 -15.25 -14.13
N SER A 6 -15.83 -14.13 -14.79
CA SER A 6 -16.38 -14.11 -16.16
C SER A 6 -15.39 -14.68 -17.19
N THR A 7 -14.10 -14.56 -16.93
CA THR A 7 -13.01 -15.16 -17.72
C THR A 7 -11.77 -15.36 -16.86
N THR A 8 -10.98 -16.37 -17.18
CA THR A 8 -9.65 -16.61 -16.60
C THR A 8 -8.54 -16.34 -17.61
N THR A 9 -8.88 -15.78 -18.77
CA THR A 9 -7.91 -15.45 -19.82
C THR A 9 -6.84 -14.49 -19.29
N GLY A 10 -5.57 -14.82 -19.49
CA GLY A 10 -4.45 -14.00 -19.04
C GLY A 10 -4.08 -14.18 -17.57
N ILE A 11 -4.67 -15.15 -16.88
CA ILE A 11 -4.34 -15.54 -15.49
C ILE A 11 -3.75 -16.94 -15.50
N ALA A 12 -2.65 -17.16 -14.82
CA ALA A 12 -1.99 -18.45 -14.64
C ALA A 12 -1.87 -18.83 -13.17
N VAL A 13 -1.73 -20.12 -12.88
CA VAL A 13 -1.40 -20.60 -11.54
C VAL A 13 -0.05 -20.03 -11.10
N GLY A 14 0.01 -19.51 -9.88
CA GLY A 14 1.18 -18.84 -9.33
C GLY A 14 1.25 -17.33 -9.62
N ASP A 15 0.41 -16.81 -10.51
CA ASP A 15 0.35 -15.36 -10.76
C ASP A 15 -0.08 -14.60 -9.49
N TRP A 16 0.53 -13.44 -9.29
CA TRP A 16 -0.04 -12.44 -8.41
C TRP A 16 -1.23 -11.78 -9.08
N ILE A 17 -2.28 -11.62 -8.33
CA ILE A 17 -3.48 -10.92 -8.75
C ILE A 17 -3.86 -9.84 -7.75
N GLN A 18 -4.43 -8.78 -8.25
CA GLN A 18 -5.13 -7.75 -7.51
C GLN A 18 -6.63 -7.99 -7.67
N ILE A 19 -7.33 -8.06 -6.55
CA ILE A 19 -8.77 -8.06 -6.48
C ILE A 19 -9.17 -6.67 -6.00
N GLU A 20 -9.89 -5.94 -6.83
CA GLU A 20 -10.31 -4.57 -6.56
C GLU A 20 -11.84 -4.53 -6.46
N GLN A 21 -12.35 -3.80 -5.47
CA GLN A 21 -13.76 -3.46 -5.37
C GLN A 21 -13.89 -1.96 -5.19
N THR A 22 -14.83 -1.34 -5.88
CA THR A 22 -15.05 0.11 -5.82
C THR A 22 -16.54 0.39 -5.65
N ASP A 23 -16.87 1.20 -4.66
CA ASP A 23 -18.23 1.63 -4.42
C ASP A 23 -18.31 3.15 -4.24
N VAL A 24 -18.86 3.81 -5.24
CA VAL A 24 -19.07 5.27 -5.21
C VAL A 24 -20.13 5.67 -4.20
N GLY A 25 -21.03 4.74 -3.83
CA GLY A 25 -22.12 4.98 -2.87
C GLY A 25 -21.69 4.98 -1.41
N GLY A 26 -20.47 4.52 -1.11
CA GLY A 26 -19.90 4.53 0.23
C GLY A 26 -20.24 3.32 1.10
N ALA A 27 -21.04 2.36 0.62
CA ALA A 27 -21.42 1.16 1.38
C ALA A 27 -20.22 0.25 1.66
N LEU A 28 -19.30 0.10 0.70
CA LEU A 28 -18.06 -0.63 0.88
C LEU A 28 -17.20 0.00 1.99
N MET A 29 -17.00 1.31 1.95
CA MET A 29 -16.21 2.02 2.95
C MET A 29 -16.85 1.91 4.33
N LYS A 30 -18.16 2.03 4.42
CA LYS A 30 -18.89 1.81 5.68
C LYS A 30 -18.70 0.39 6.20
N ARG A 31 -18.68 -0.62 5.32
CA ARG A 31 -18.40 -2.01 5.68
C ARG A 31 -16.99 -2.20 6.18
N LEU A 32 -15.98 -1.67 5.46
CA LEU A 32 -14.55 -1.78 5.81
C LEU A 32 -14.24 -1.15 7.17
N HIS A 33 -14.97 -0.12 7.55
CA HIS A 33 -14.80 0.59 8.82
C HIS A 33 -15.85 0.19 9.88
N ALA A 34 -16.48 -0.96 9.74
CA ALA A 34 -17.46 -1.50 10.69
C ALA A 34 -18.61 -0.52 11.03
N GLY A 35 -18.98 0.34 10.08
CA GLY A 35 -20.02 1.34 10.26
C GLY A 35 -19.61 2.58 11.05
N LEU A 36 -18.33 2.71 11.42
CA LEU A 36 -17.82 3.84 12.21
C LEU A 36 -17.54 5.10 11.37
N LEU A 37 -17.57 5.02 10.04
CA LEU A 37 -17.55 6.20 9.18
C LEU A 37 -18.96 6.78 9.08
N ASP A 38 -19.20 7.84 9.80
CA ASP A 38 -20.29 8.78 9.57
C ASP A 38 -19.76 9.93 8.70
N GLY A 39 -20.59 10.81 8.24
CA GLY A 39 -20.40 11.89 7.27
C GLY A 39 -19.02 12.53 7.03
N GLY A 40 -17.95 12.04 7.64
CA GLY A 40 -16.56 12.44 7.37
C GLY A 40 -15.86 11.63 6.27
N SER A 41 -16.55 10.69 5.64
CA SER A 41 -16.02 9.86 4.56
C SER A 41 -15.63 10.64 3.29
N ASP A 42 -16.07 11.87 3.15
CA ASP A 42 -15.74 12.74 2.02
C ASP A 42 -14.24 13.07 1.92
N ASN A 43 -13.49 12.89 3.01
CA ASN A 43 -12.04 13.06 3.05
C ASN A 43 -11.27 11.79 2.65
N ILE A 44 -11.94 10.65 2.49
CA ILE A 44 -11.31 9.43 1.99
C ILE A 44 -11.42 9.47 0.46
N GLY A 45 -10.32 9.84 -0.20
CA GLY A 45 -10.27 10.04 -1.65
C GLY A 45 -10.57 8.76 -2.45
N ASP A 46 -10.25 7.60 -1.89
CA ASP A 46 -10.46 6.30 -2.51
C ASP A 46 -11.70 5.63 -1.94
N LYS A 47 -12.61 5.30 -2.83
CA LYS A 47 -13.88 4.61 -2.50
C LYS A 47 -13.80 3.13 -2.84
N GLY A 48 -12.64 2.53 -2.65
CA GLY A 48 -12.39 1.16 -3.01
C GLY A 48 -11.47 0.43 -2.06
N MET A 49 -11.27 -0.84 -2.31
CA MET A 49 -10.27 -1.67 -1.66
C MET A 49 -9.52 -2.52 -2.68
N ASP A 50 -8.26 -2.73 -2.38
CA ASP A 50 -7.39 -3.64 -3.11
C ASP A 50 -6.98 -4.80 -2.21
N PHE A 51 -6.99 -6.00 -2.75
CA PHE A 51 -6.46 -7.17 -2.09
C PHE A 51 -5.55 -7.94 -3.03
N TYR A 52 -4.37 -8.31 -2.54
CA TYR A 52 -3.35 -9.00 -3.33
C TYR A 52 -3.13 -10.41 -2.83
N THR A 53 -3.14 -11.36 -3.75
CA THR A 53 -2.95 -12.79 -3.45
C THR A 53 -2.40 -13.52 -4.67
N ARG A 54 -2.01 -14.78 -4.47
CA ARG A 54 -1.61 -15.66 -5.58
C ARG A 54 -2.75 -16.55 -6.01
N VAL A 55 -2.73 -16.90 -7.28
CA VAL A 55 -3.60 -17.93 -7.86
C VAL A 55 -3.06 -19.30 -7.48
N LYS A 56 -3.81 -20.06 -6.71
CA LYS A 56 -3.47 -21.42 -6.29
C LYS A 56 -3.87 -22.46 -7.32
N ALA A 57 -5.04 -22.29 -7.93
CA ALA A 57 -5.55 -23.18 -8.96
C ALA A 57 -6.51 -22.44 -9.89
N ILE A 58 -6.66 -22.95 -11.10
CA ILE A 58 -7.66 -22.50 -12.07
C ILE A 58 -8.58 -23.71 -12.38
N GLY A 59 -9.87 -23.47 -12.34
CA GLY A 59 -10.88 -24.48 -12.61
C GLY A 59 -12.01 -23.96 -13.50
N ALA A 60 -13.01 -24.80 -13.72
CA ALA A 60 -14.18 -24.42 -14.50
C ALA A 60 -14.89 -23.21 -13.86
N GLY A 61 -14.88 -22.08 -14.57
CA GLY A 61 -15.58 -20.85 -14.16
C GLY A 61 -14.90 -20.01 -13.12
N GLY A 62 -13.60 -20.24 -12.80
CA GLY A 62 -12.94 -19.36 -11.82
C GLY A 62 -11.57 -19.80 -11.35
N ILE A 63 -11.16 -19.23 -10.23
CA ILE A 63 -9.84 -19.46 -9.62
C ILE A 63 -9.99 -19.82 -8.14
N GLU A 64 -9.01 -20.53 -7.62
CA GLU A 64 -8.75 -20.67 -6.19
C GLU A 64 -7.56 -19.79 -5.82
N ILE A 65 -7.70 -19.01 -4.75
CA ILE A 65 -6.66 -18.12 -4.25
C ILE A 65 -6.02 -18.66 -2.98
N GLU A 66 -4.75 -18.30 -2.72
CA GLU A 66 -3.98 -18.80 -1.58
C GLU A 66 -4.48 -18.24 -0.25
N ARG A 67 -4.92 -17.00 -0.23
CA ARG A 67 -5.31 -16.30 0.99
C ARG A 67 -6.83 -16.14 1.08
N ALA A 68 -7.34 -16.11 2.30
CA ALA A 68 -8.74 -15.73 2.53
C ALA A 68 -8.94 -14.24 2.22
N LEU A 69 -10.10 -13.92 1.70
CA LEU A 69 -10.49 -12.52 1.52
C LEU A 69 -10.79 -11.88 2.87
N PRO A 70 -10.37 -10.64 3.09
CA PRO A 70 -10.66 -9.89 4.31
C PRO A 70 -12.13 -9.42 4.35
N VAL A 71 -12.77 -9.33 3.20
CA VAL A 71 -14.16 -8.92 3.05
C VAL A 71 -14.78 -9.66 1.86
N ASP A 72 -16.08 -9.85 1.88
CA ASP A 72 -16.80 -10.50 0.79
C ASP A 72 -16.70 -9.71 -0.51
N VAL A 73 -16.72 -10.42 -1.64
CA VAL A 73 -16.81 -9.81 -2.97
C VAL A 73 -18.27 -9.66 -3.35
N GLU A 74 -18.70 -8.44 -3.56
CA GLU A 74 -20.06 -8.12 -3.93
C GLU A 74 -20.13 -7.51 -5.34
N LEU A 75 -21.01 -8.03 -6.19
CA LEU A 75 -21.18 -7.53 -7.57
C LEU A 75 -21.56 -6.04 -7.61
N GLY A 76 -22.28 -5.56 -6.59
CA GLY A 76 -22.65 -4.15 -6.45
C GLY A 76 -21.45 -3.20 -6.27
N TRP A 77 -20.26 -3.71 -5.93
CA TRP A 77 -19.03 -2.95 -5.76
C TRP A 77 -18.07 -3.08 -6.95
N SER A 78 -18.60 -3.38 -8.13
CA SER A 78 -17.84 -3.44 -9.37
C SER A 78 -16.52 -4.23 -9.25
N PRO A 79 -16.55 -5.48 -8.76
CA PRO A 79 -15.33 -6.24 -8.51
C PRO A 79 -14.58 -6.54 -9.79
N THR A 80 -13.27 -6.38 -9.74
CA THR A 80 -12.35 -6.76 -10.83
C THR A 80 -11.20 -7.61 -10.32
N VAL A 81 -10.67 -8.47 -11.19
CA VAL A 81 -9.46 -9.26 -10.95
C VAL A 81 -8.48 -8.98 -12.06
N LYS A 82 -7.26 -8.59 -11.70
CA LYS A 82 -6.19 -8.28 -12.64
C LYS A 82 -4.94 -9.08 -12.28
N SER A 83 -4.27 -9.68 -13.26
CA SER A 83 -2.91 -10.18 -13.07
C SER A 83 -1.98 -8.99 -12.86
N VAL A 84 -1.13 -9.06 -11.83
CA VAL A 84 -0.17 -8.00 -11.50
C VAL A 84 1.25 -8.57 -11.51
N LYS A 85 2.16 -7.83 -12.12
CA LYS A 85 3.58 -8.17 -12.12
C LYS A 85 4.33 -7.08 -11.35
N PRO A 86 4.85 -7.37 -10.15
CA PRO A 86 5.67 -6.40 -9.45
C PRO A 86 6.87 -6.04 -10.33
N LYS A 87 7.20 -4.75 -10.39
CA LYS A 87 8.35 -4.29 -11.18
C LYS A 87 9.67 -4.66 -10.51
N THR A 88 9.65 -4.71 -9.18
CA THR A 88 10.82 -4.99 -8.35
C THR A 88 10.38 -5.78 -7.13
N SER A 89 11.15 -6.77 -6.74
CA SER A 89 10.92 -7.57 -5.54
C SER A 89 12.23 -7.91 -4.85
N GLU A 90 12.13 -8.25 -3.57
CA GLU A 90 13.25 -8.72 -2.75
C GLU A 90 14.42 -7.71 -2.70
N VAL A 91 14.07 -6.41 -2.57
CA VAL A 91 15.04 -5.32 -2.43
C VAL A 91 15.04 -4.81 -1.00
N GLY A 92 16.24 -4.64 -0.44
CA GLY A 92 16.46 -4.10 0.90
C GLY A 92 17.25 -2.81 0.90
N ILE A 93 16.86 -1.89 1.78
CA ILE A 93 17.63 -0.70 2.15
C ILE A 93 17.93 -0.82 3.64
N GLU A 94 19.20 -0.97 4.00
CA GLU A 94 19.57 -1.31 5.37
C GLU A 94 20.84 -0.59 5.84
N HIS A 95 20.93 -0.45 7.17
CA HIS A 95 22.14 -0.06 7.89
C HIS A 95 22.80 1.22 7.36
N LEU A 96 21.99 2.26 7.09
CA LEU A 96 22.49 3.53 6.60
C LEU A 96 21.80 4.72 7.28
N ALA A 97 22.39 5.89 7.13
CA ALA A 97 21.82 7.16 7.54
C ALA A 97 21.69 8.10 6.34
N LEU A 98 20.50 8.69 6.20
CA LEU A 98 20.20 9.74 5.22
C LEU A 98 20.03 11.06 5.98
N ARG A 99 20.78 12.08 5.60
CA ARG A 99 20.70 13.39 6.25
C ARG A 99 20.54 14.46 5.21
N PHE A 100 19.47 15.23 5.36
CA PHE A 100 19.21 16.42 4.54
C PHE A 100 19.62 17.69 5.29
N PRO A 101 19.85 18.80 4.58
CA PRO A 101 20.19 20.07 5.20
C PRO A 101 19.13 20.53 6.20
N PRO A 102 19.53 21.13 7.35
CA PRO A 102 18.60 21.63 8.36
C PRO A 102 18.03 22.99 7.96
N THR A 103 17.36 23.06 6.83
CA THR A 103 16.70 24.28 6.36
C THR A 103 15.44 24.56 7.15
N THR A 104 15.04 25.82 7.28
CA THR A 104 13.76 26.18 7.88
C THR A 104 12.61 25.57 7.09
N TYR A 105 11.59 25.07 7.78
CA TYR A 105 10.40 24.51 7.13
C TYR A 105 9.62 25.64 6.43
N PRO A 106 9.45 25.57 5.10
CA PRO A 106 8.87 26.66 4.34
C PRO A 106 7.33 26.68 4.37
N GLY A 107 6.72 25.65 4.95
CA GLY A 107 5.27 25.45 4.99
C GLY A 107 4.81 24.31 4.08
N HIS A 108 3.56 23.92 4.28
CA HIS A 108 2.92 22.79 3.59
C HIS A 108 2.86 23.02 2.07
N PHE A 109 3.25 22.02 1.31
CA PHE A 109 3.41 22.05 -0.15
C PHE A 109 4.45 23.06 -0.70
N LYS A 110 5.33 23.56 0.16
CA LYS A 110 6.45 24.43 -0.23
C LYS A 110 7.79 23.81 0.12
N GLU A 111 7.79 22.56 0.54
CA GLU A 111 8.96 21.81 0.95
C GLU A 111 9.97 21.69 -0.20
N PRO A 112 11.30 21.66 0.09
CA PRO A 112 12.34 21.48 -0.92
C PRO A 112 12.29 20.12 -1.66
N GLY A 113 11.52 19.14 -1.15
CA GLY A 113 11.42 17.81 -1.73
C GLY A 113 12.52 16.87 -1.23
N TYR A 114 12.91 17.00 0.02
CA TYR A 114 13.89 16.09 0.67
C TYR A 114 13.22 14.75 1.00
N ASN A 115 12.91 13.98 -0.05
CA ASN A 115 12.24 12.69 0.04
C ASN A 115 13.29 11.59 0.15
N ALA A 116 13.29 10.84 1.25
CA ALA A 116 14.39 9.91 1.55
C ALA A 116 14.23 8.58 0.81
N ILE A 117 13.15 7.85 1.05
CA ILE A 117 12.92 6.52 0.49
C ILE A 117 11.51 6.46 -0.10
N HIS A 118 11.41 6.04 -1.35
CA HIS A 118 10.11 5.77 -1.98
C HIS A 118 10.09 4.38 -2.61
N PHE A 119 9.26 3.50 -2.05
CA PHE A 119 8.91 2.22 -2.64
C PHE A 119 7.62 2.37 -3.43
N LYS A 120 7.73 2.22 -4.75
CA LYS A 120 6.58 2.30 -5.65
C LYS A 120 6.46 1.03 -6.48
N SER A 121 5.33 0.33 -6.34
CA SER A 121 5.03 -0.92 -7.07
C SER A 121 6.10 -1.99 -6.83
N VAL A 122 6.61 -2.10 -5.60
CA VAL A 122 7.54 -3.14 -5.18
C VAL A 122 6.82 -4.21 -4.36
N GLN A 123 7.46 -5.36 -4.22
CA GLN A 123 6.92 -6.48 -3.46
C GLN A 123 8.01 -7.17 -2.64
N SER A 124 7.63 -7.73 -1.47
CA SER A 124 8.53 -8.53 -0.62
C SER A 124 9.87 -7.84 -0.36
N SER A 125 9.81 -6.55 0.00
CA SER A 125 10.98 -5.68 0.12
C SER A 125 11.05 -5.06 1.51
N TRP A 126 12.17 -4.41 1.87
CA TRP A 126 12.29 -3.90 3.24
C TRP A 126 13.16 -2.66 3.36
N VAL A 127 12.89 -1.89 4.43
CA VAL A 127 13.75 -0.84 4.98
C VAL A 127 14.05 -1.23 6.41
N ARG A 128 15.32 -1.38 6.79
CA ARG A 128 15.69 -1.85 8.11
C ARG A 128 16.91 -1.12 8.68
N SER A 129 16.85 -0.76 9.97
CA SER A 129 17.96 -0.11 10.69
C SER A 129 18.47 1.12 9.94
N VAL A 130 17.55 2.01 9.57
CA VAL A 130 17.82 3.23 8.81
C VAL A 130 17.53 4.45 9.67
N LYS A 131 18.43 5.43 9.68
CA LYS A 131 18.20 6.73 10.29
C LYS A 131 18.00 7.80 9.22
N ILE A 132 16.92 8.56 9.30
CA ILE A 132 16.59 9.63 8.36
C ILE A 132 16.47 10.94 9.14
N VAL A 133 17.22 11.96 8.72
CA VAL A 133 17.26 13.26 9.43
C VAL A 133 16.90 14.39 8.48
N ASN A 134 15.97 15.24 8.90
CA ASN A 134 15.54 16.47 8.21
C ASN A 134 14.91 16.21 6.83
N CYS A 135 14.21 15.09 6.65
CA CYS A 135 13.46 14.83 5.44
C CYS A 135 12.12 15.60 5.41
N ASP A 136 11.60 15.82 4.23
CA ASP A 136 10.20 16.22 4.02
C ASP A 136 9.30 14.99 3.97
N PHE A 137 9.79 13.93 3.32
CA PHE A 137 9.17 12.62 3.30
C PHE A 137 10.19 11.55 3.72
N GLY A 138 9.90 10.80 4.78
CA GLY A 138 10.81 9.75 5.27
C GLY A 138 10.72 8.48 4.45
N VAL A 139 9.76 7.60 4.77
CA VAL A 139 9.50 6.40 3.98
C VAL A 139 8.11 6.49 3.37
N ASN A 140 8.06 6.48 2.06
CA ASN A 140 6.84 6.50 1.28
C ASN A 140 6.65 5.16 0.56
N ILE A 141 5.56 4.46 0.83
CA ILE A 141 5.21 3.19 0.21
C ILE A 141 3.92 3.41 -0.57
N THR A 142 3.96 3.19 -1.89
CA THR A 142 2.78 3.37 -2.75
C THR A 142 2.62 2.19 -3.71
N GLY A 143 1.41 1.64 -3.78
CA GLY A 143 1.07 0.51 -4.65
C GLY A 143 1.96 -0.71 -4.45
N SER A 144 2.44 -0.92 -3.21
CA SER A 144 3.43 -1.95 -2.88
C SER A 144 2.86 -2.92 -1.85
N GLN A 145 3.33 -4.16 -1.85
CA GLN A 145 2.84 -5.22 -0.98
C GLN A 145 3.98 -5.93 -0.28
N PHE A 146 3.71 -6.39 0.96
CA PHE A 146 4.66 -7.16 1.76
C PHE A 146 5.98 -6.42 1.96
N VAL A 147 5.91 -5.11 2.17
CA VAL A 147 7.08 -4.28 2.54
C VAL A 147 7.18 -4.25 4.05
N THR A 148 8.36 -4.55 4.56
CA THR A 148 8.68 -4.42 5.99
C THR A 148 9.49 -3.16 6.23
N VAL A 149 9.02 -2.30 7.13
CA VAL A 149 9.77 -1.15 7.65
C VAL A 149 10.07 -1.45 9.11
N GLN A 150 11.34 -1.65 9.43
CA GLN A 150 11.77 -2.09 10.75
C GLN A 150 12.94 -1.25 11.29
N ASP A 151 12.85 -0.88 12.58
CA ASP A 151 13.92 -0.14 13.28
C ASP A 151 14.35 1.11 12.50
N VAL A 152 13.39 1.88 12.02
CA VAL A 152 13.63 3.13 11.28
C VAL A 152 13.40 4.33 12.19
N VAL A 153 14.41 5.16 12.32
CA VAL A 153 14.36 6.40 13.10
C VAL A 153 14.27 7.59 12.14
N ILE A 154 13.18 8.35 12.24
CA ILE A 154 12.98 9.57 11.46
C ILE A 154 12.89 10.74 12.42
N GLU A 155 13.82 11.69 12.29
CA GLU A 155 13.92 12.83 13.19
C GLU A 155 14.19 14.13 12.44
N THR A 156 13.88 15.23 13.08
CA THR A 156 14.24 16.58 12.62
C THR A 156 15.14 17.25 13.63
N THR A 157 16.06 18.07 13.15
CA THR A 157 16.93 18.90 13.99
C THR A 157 16.46 20.36 13.95
N ASN A 158 16.69 21.08 15.05
CA ASN A 158 16.24 22.46 15.22
C ASN A 158 14.70 22.58 15.06
N SER A 159 14.21 23.66 14.61
CA SER A 159 12.78 23.90 14.41
C SER A 159 12.22 23.34 13.09
N ARG A 160 13.01 22.53 12.38
CA ARG A 160 12.54 21.94 11.13
C ARG A 160 11.50 20.85 11.40
N SER A 161 10.39 20.95 10.72
CA SER A 161 9.43 19.88 10.58
C SER A 161 9.36 19.42 9.12
N GLY A 162 9.01 18.16 8.90
CA GLY A 162 8.76 17.59 7.58
C GLY A 162 7.27 17.42 7.30
N HIS A 163 6.95 16.94 6.13
CA HIS A 163 5.57 16.70 5.73
C HIS A 163 5.05 15.37 6.28
N HIS A 164 5.70 14.27 5.95
CA HIS A 164 5.33 12.93 6.41
C HIS A 164 6.56 12.11 6.82
N ALA A 165 6.51 11.52 8.01
CA ALA A 165 7.53 10.55 8.41
C ALA A 165 7.35 9.22 7.66
N LEU A 166 6.15 8.68 7.69
CA LEU A 166 5.78 7.43 7.03
C LEU A 166 4.47 7.62 6.27
N ASN A 167 4.39 7.04 5.08
CA ASN A 167 3.14 6.94 4.33
C ASN A 167 3.02 5.55 3.72
N ASN A 168 1.80 5.00 3.78
CA ASN A 168 1.44 3.74 3.15
C ASN A 168 0.14 3.96 2.37
N GLY A 169 0.25 4.08 1.06
CA GLY A 169 -0.88 4.35 0.18
C GLY A 169 -1.01 3.32 -0.95
N HIS A 170 -2.24 2.93 -1.27
CA HIS A 170 -2.56 2.03 -2.39
C HIS A 170 -1.74 0.73 -2.39
N GLY A 171 -1.66 0.08 -1.26
CA GLY A 171 -0.93 -1.18 -1.12
C GLY A 171 -1.50 -2.00 0.02
N GLY A 172 -0.95 -3.17 0.26
CA GLY A 172 -1.45 -4.05 1.30
C GLY A 172 -0.37 -4.90 1.96
N ASP A 173 -0.71 -5.40 3.15
CA ASP A 173 0.13 -6.36 3.87
C ASP A 173 1.54 -5.83 4.19
N ASN A 174 1.68 -4.52 4.34
CA ASN A 174 2.93 -3.90 4.75
C ASN A 174 3.04 -3.90 6.27
N LEU A 175 4.25 -4.15 6.79
CA LEU A 175 4.54 -4.27 8.20
C LEU A 175 5.44 -3.11 8.67
N PHE A 176 5.01 -2.42 9.71
CA PHE A 176 5.80 -1.39 10.40
C PHE A 176 6.06 -1.87 11.83
N VAL A 177 7.33 -1.99 12.22
CA VAL A 177 7.75 -2.53 13.51
C VAL A 177 9.06 -1.88 14.02
N GLY A 178 9.16 -1.68 15.35
CA GLY A 178 10.33 -1.08 16.01
C GLY A 178 10.01 0.08 16.88
#